data_f3fd22a935256e786dcd9ed765241978
#
_entry.id   f3fd22a935256e786dcd9ed765241978
#
_cell.length_a   1.000
_cell.length_b   1.000
_cell.length_c   1.000
_cell.angle_alpha   90.00
_cell.angle_beta   90.00
_cell.angle_gamma   90.00
#
_symmetry.space_group_name_H-M   'P 1'
#
loop_
_entity.id
_entity.type
_entity.pdbx_description
1 polymer ?
#
loop_
_entity_poly.entity_id
_entity_poly.type
_entity_poly.pdbx_seq_one_letter_code
_entity_poly.pdbx_strand_id
1 'polypeptide(L)'
;MYARVYGLSVIAARLGWLPRSKPHAEELFASPTGTDVYLSHTDAGRFFAACVETALENGTYEALFATSRPLRKERIDLSQTRQVLGYEPQDTWPEGQPFLD
;
A
#
# COMPACT_ATOMS: atom_id res chain seq x y z
N MET A 1 -10.82 -4.21 -2.01
CA MET A 1 -10.73 -2.83 -2.50
C MET A 1 -11.45 -1.89 -1.55
N TYR A 2 -10.87 -0.77 -1.28
CA TYR A 2 -11.45 0.26 -0.41
C TYR A 2 -11.59 1.56 -1.20
N ALA A 3 -12.73 2.20 -1.09
CA ALA A 3 -12.98 3.49 -1.72
C ALA A 3 -13.43 4.50 -0.67
N ARG A 4 -12.92 5.72 -0.77
CA ARG A 4 -13.25 6.82 0.12
C ARG A 4 -13.81 7.97 -0.71
N VAL A 5 -14.94 8.50 -0.27
CA VAL A 5 -15.64 9.58 -0.99
C VAL A 5 -15.61 10.86 -0.14
N TYR A 6 -15.18 11.95 -0.77
CA TYR A 6 -15.23 13.29 -0.21
C TYR A 6 -15.86 14.22 -1.22
N GLY A 7 -17.04 14.75 -0.86
CA GLY A 7 -17.78 15.49 -1.83
C GLY A 7 -17.97 14.63 -3.07
N LEU A 8 -17.41 15.04 -4.19
CA LEU A 8 -17.49 14.29 -5.45
C LEU A 8 -16.19 13.57 -5.83
N SER A 9 -15.18 13.58 -4.94
CA SER A 9 -13.90 12.95 -5.22
C SER A 9 -13.80 11.58 -4.56
N VAL A 10 -13.19 10.61 -5.28
CA VAL A 10 -13.06 9.23 -4.82
C VAL A 10 -11.64 8.75 -5.01
N ILE A 11 -11.08 8.12 -3.96
CA ILE A 11 -9.83 7.37 -4.05
C ILE A 11 -10.14 5.90 -3.85
N ALA A 12 -9.87 5.07 -4.86
CA ALA A 12 -9.97 3.62 -4.76
C ALA A 12 -8.58 3.07 -4.47
N ALA A 13 -8.39 2.54 -3.27
CA ALA A 13 -7.10 2.02 -2.83
C ALA A 13 -6.99 0.54 -3.18
N ARG A 14 -5.91 0.17 -3.89
CA ARG A 14 -5.57 -1.23 -4.18
C ARG A 14 -4.33 -1.58 -3.39
N LEU A 15 -4.55 -2.32 -2.30
CA LEU A 15 -3.49 -2.64 -1.36
C LEU A 15 -2.72 -3.88 -1.80
N GLY A 16 -1.40 -3.87 -1.58
CA GLY A 16 -0.58 -5.04 -1.74
C GLY A 16 -0.90 -6.10 -0.67
N TRP A 17 0.00 -7.04 -0.50
CA TRP A 17 -0.22 -8.14 0.44
C TRP A 17 0.09 -7.66 1.86
N LEU A 18 -0.97 -7.39 2.63
CA LEU A 18 -0.89 -6.96 4.02
C LEU A 18 -1.17 -8.15 4.94
N PRO A 19 -0.16 -8.77 5.54
CA PRO A 19 -0.38 -9.91 6.43
C PRO A 19 -1.17 -9.48 7.68
N ARG A 20 -2.16 -10.26 8.06
CA ARG A 20 -3.01 -9.97 9.22
C ARG A 20 -2.71 -10.86 10.42
N SER A 21 -1.88 -11.89 10.23
CA SER A 21 -1.53 -12.84 11.26
C SER A 21 -0.19 -13.47 10.92
N LYS A 22 0.38 -14.19 11.89
CA LYS A 22 1.63 -14.91 11.66
C LYS A 22 1.52 -15.95 10.54
N PRO A 23 0.45 -16.77 10.44
CA PRO A 23 0.30 -17.67 9.30
C PRO A 23 0.21 -16.95 7.96
N HIS A 24 -0.45 -15.80 7.88
CA HIS A 24 -0.47 -15.00 6.65
C HIS A 24 0.92 -14.50 6.27
N ALA A 25 1.72 -14.08 7.25
CA ALA A 25 3.08 -13.65 7.01
C ALA A 25 3.94 -14.80 6.47
N GLU A 26 3.74 -16.01 6.99
CA GLU A 26 4.44 -17.19 6.51
C GLU A 26 4.06 -17.54 5.08
N GLU A 27 2.76 -17.45 4.74
CA GLU A 27 2.28 -17.66 3.37
C GLU A 27 2.89 -16.65 2.40
N LEU A 28 2.96 -15.40 2.81
CA LEU A 28 3.56 -14.34 2.01
C LEU A 28 5.03 -14.67 1.70
N PHE A 29 5.77 -15.06 2.72
CA PHE A 29 7.19 -15.39 2.54
C PHE A 29 7.40 -16.62 1.66
N ALA A 30 6.48 -17.58 1.72
CA ALA A 30 6.54 -18.78 0.89
C ALA A 30 6.16 -18.53 -0.56
N SER A 31 5.45 -17.44 -0.86
CA SER A 31 5.05 -17.10 -2.21
C SER A 31 6.23 -16.57 -3.04
N PRO A 32 6.34 -16.94 -4.33
CA PRO A 32 7.42 -16.42 -5.18
C PRO A 32 7.41 -14.89 -5.34
N THR A 33 6.27 -14.25 -5.20
CA THR A 33 6.12 -12.81 -5.40
C THR A 33 5.71 -12.06 -4.14
N GLY A 34 5.42 -12.77 -3.05
CA GLY A 34 4.85 -12.17 -1.84
C GLY A 34 5.70 -11.04 -1.27
N THR A 35 7.02 -11.24 -1.19
CA THR A 35 7.93 -10.23 -0.65
C THR A 35 8.06 -9.00 -1.54
N ASP A 36 7.70 -9.12 -2.83
CA ASP A 36 7.75 -8.00 -3.77
C ASP A 36 6.47 -7.18 -3.78
N VAL A 37 5.34 -7.77 -3.36
CA VAL A 37 4.05 -7.08 -3.30
C VAL A 37 3.58 -6.87 -1.86
N TYR A 38 4.44 -7.10 -0.91
CA TYR A 38 4.19 -6.90 0.52
C TYR A 38 3.84 -5.44 0.80
N LEU A 39 2.86 -5.25 1.68
CA LEU A 39 2.53 -3.94 2.26
C LEU A 39 2.65 -4.07 3.77
N SER A 40 3.56 -3.32 4.38
CA SER A 40 3.70 -3.31 5.83
C SER A 40 2.55 -2.55 6.49
N HIS A 41 2.28 -2.82 7.75
CA HIS A 41 1.29 -2.08 8.51
C HIS A 41 1.66 -0.60 8.65
N THR A 42 2.94 -0.30 8.83
CA THR A 42 3.40 1.09 8.92
C THR A 42 3.31 1.82 7.59
N ASP A 43 3.64 1.15 6.47
CA ASP A 43 3.46 1.76 5.15
C ASP A 43 1.98 1.94 4.80
N ALA A 44 1.11 1.00 5.19
CA ALA A 44 -0.34 1.17 5.03
C ALA A 44 -0.82 2.43 5.75
N GLY A 45 -0.33 2.66 6.97
CA GLY A 45 -0.64 3.88 7.72
C GLY A 45 -0.18 5.13 7.00
N ARG A 46 1.02 5.13 6.45
CA ARG A 46 1.56 6.25 5.67
C ARG A 46 0.72 6.54 4.43
N PHE A 47 0.30 5.48 3.73
CA PHE A 47 -0.54 5.61 2.54
C PHE A 47 -1.89 6.25 2.89
N PHE A 48 -2.57 5.75 3.92
CA PHE A 48 -3.87 6.28 4.30
C PHE A 48 -3.77 7.70 4.86
N ALA A 49 -2.71 8.03 5.59
CA ALA A 49 -2.47 9.41 6.04
C ALA A 49 -2.31 10.35 4.84
N ALA A 50 -1.58 9.93 3.82
CA ALA A 50 -1.43 10.72 2.60
C ALA A 50 -2.78 10.91 1.88
N CYS A 51 -3.63 9.89 1.86
CA CYS A 51 -4.98 10.00 1.29
C CYS A 51 -5.81 11.05 2.03
N VAL A 52 -5.71 11.10 3.35
CA VAL A 52 -6.46 12.06 4.17
C VAL A 52 -5.97 13.49 3.94
N GLU A 53 -4.66 13.67 3.81
CA GLU A 53 -4.04 14.99 3.71
C GLU A 53 -4.12 15.58 2.30
N THR A 54 -4.26 14.75 1.27
CA THR A 54 -4.26 15.21 -0.11
C THR A 54 -5.61 15.80 -0.48
N ALA A 55 -5.59 17.04 -0.99
CA ALA A 55 -6.78 17.68 -1.51
C ALA A 55 -6.96 17.30 -2.97
N LEU A 56 -8.10 16.69 -3.29
CA LEU A 56 -8.46 16.34 -4.67
C LEU A 56 -9.54 17.31 -5.17
N GLU A 57 -9.53 17.57 -6.48
CA GLU A 57 -10.59 18.34 -7.10
C GLU A 57 -11.90 17.57 -7.08
N ASN A 58 -13.02 18.29 -6.94
CA ASN A 58 -14.33 17.67 -6.99
C ASN A 58 -14.55 16.96 -8.32
N GLY A 59 -15.13 15.76 -8.25
CA GLY A 59 -15.35 14.94 -9.43
C GLY A 59 -14.16 14.08 -9.83
N THR A 60 -13.07 14.13 -9.09
CA THR A 60 -11.86 13.36 -9.37
C THR A 60 -12.02 11.92 -8.90
N TYR A 61 -11.58 10.97 -9.72
CA TYR A 61 -11.46 9.56 -9.34
C TYR A 61 -10.03 9.11 -9.56
N GLU A 62 -9.44 8.50 -8.53
CA GLU A 62 -8.10 7.95 -8.60
C GLU A 62 -8.08 6.52 -8.08
N ALA A 63 -7.55 5.60 -8.87
CA ALA A 63 -7.29 4.23 -8.43
C ALA A 63 -5.79 4.10 -8.18
N LEU A 64 -5.40 3.91 -6.93
CA LEU A 64 -3.99 3.97 -6.51
C LEU A 64 -3.57 2.68 -5.86
N PHE A 65 -2.40 2.16 -6.26
CA PHE A 65 -1.79 1.01 -5.63
C PHE A 65 -0.93 1.44 -4.45
N ALA A 66 -0.84 0.59 -3.43
CA ALA A 66 0.04 0.80 -2.29
C ALA A 66 0.75 -0.51 -1.95
N THR A 67 2.08 -0.46 -1.96
CA THR A 67 2.92 -1.57 -1.50
C THR A 67 4.08 -1.00 -0.69
N SER A 68 4.79 -1.86 0.04
CA SER A 68 6.10 -1.53 0.58
C SER A 68 7.16 -1.67 -0.51
N ARG A 69 8.42 -1.47 -0.17
CA ARG A 69 9.52 -1.63 -1.14
C ARG A 69 9.65 -3.10 -1.51
N PRO A 70 9.81 -3.43 -2.80
CA PRO A 70 10.02 -4.81 -3.19
C PRO A 70 11.35 -5.34 -2.68
N LEU A 71 11.38 -6.61 -2.26
CA LEU A 71 12.60 -7.24 -1.78
C LEU A 71 13.53 -7.60 -2.93
N ARG A 72 12.97 -8.05 -4.04
CA ARG A 72 13.75 -8.56 -5.18
C ARG A 72 13.50 -7.78 -6.45
N LYS A 73 12.24 -7.58 -6.83
CA LYS A 73 11.86 -6.99 -8.10
C LYS A 73 10.57 -6.21 -7.96
N GLU A 74 10.52 -5.01 -8.51
CA GLU A 74 9.30 -4.22 -8.57
C GLU A 74 8.30 -4.89 -9.50
N ARG A 75 7.10 -5.17 -8.99
CA ARG A 75 6.03 -5.84 -9.74
C ARG A 75 4.79 -4.97 -9.89
N ILE A 76 4.67 -3.92 -9.09
CA ILE A 76 3.57 -2.97 -9.14
C ILE A 76 4.15 -1.58 -9.30
N ASP A 77 3.67 -0.86 -10.31
CA ASP A 77 4.11 0.50 -10.59
C ASP A 77 3.40 1.47 -9.64
N LEU A 78 4.16 2.15 -8.79
CA LEU A 78 3.67 3.14 -7.84
C LEU A 78 3.79 4.58 -8.34
N SER A 79 4.13 4.78 -9.61
CA SER A 79 4.36 6.13 -10.16
C SER A 79 3.17 7.06 -9.94
N GLN A 80 1.95 6.58 -10.21
CA GLN A 80 0.74 7.38 -10.03
C GLN A 80 0.48 7.69 -8.56
N THR A 81 0.69 6.72 -7.69
CA THR A 81 0.55 6.92 -6.24
C THR A 81 1.52 7.97 -5.74
N ARG A 82 2.76 7.95 -6.18
CA ARG A 82 3.76 8.96 -5.84
C ARG A 82 3.34 10.33 -6.36
N GLN A 83 2.86 10.40 -7.60
CA GLN A 83 2.48 11.66 -8.23
C GLN A 83 1.27 12.30 -7.54
N VAL A 84 0.26 11.51 -7.21
CA VAL A 84 -0.99 12.01 -6.64
C VAL A 84 -0.85 12.30 -5.15
N LEU A 85 -0.21 11.41 -4.39
CA LEU A 85 -0.17 11.47 -2.93
C LEU A 85 1.20 11.85 -2.36
N GLY A 86 2.26 11.75 -3.13
CA GLY A 86 3.60 11.88 -2.59
C GLY A 86 4.01 10.70 -1.72
N TYR A 87 3.30 9.59 -1.81
CA TYR A 87 3.58 8.41 -1.01
C TYR A 87 4.86 7.74 -1.47
N GLU A 88 5.75 7.45 -0.51
CA GLU A 88 6.96 6.67 -0.73
C GLU A 88 7.00 5.53 0.28
N PRO A 89 7.10 4.27 -0.18
CA PRO A 89 7.25 3.17 0.75
C PRO A 89 8.57 3.25 1.51
N GLN A 90 8.54 2.90 2.78
CA GLN A 90 9.71 2.97 3.65
C GLN A 90 10.20 1.59 4.07
N ASP A 91 9.32 0.59 4.08
CA ASP A 91 9.62 -0.72 4.60
C ASP A 91 9.89 -1.73 3.49
N THR A 92 10.72 -2.71 3.79
CA THR A 92 10.96 -3.89 2.95
C THR A 92 10.68 -5.11 3.83
N TRP A 93 10.10 -6.17 3.26
CA TRP A 93 9.84 -7.38 4.04
C TRP A 93 11.07 -7.78 4.85
N PRO A 94 10.98 -8.08 6.14
CA PRO A 94 9.75 -8.14 6.97
C PRO A 94 9.50 -6.89 7.82
N GLU A 95 10.06 -5.76 7.47
CA GLU A 95 9.92 -4.54 8.26
C GLU A 95 8.47 -4.08 8.37
N GLY A 96 8.14 -3.47 9.51
CA GLY A 96 6.85 -2.82 9.70
C GLY A 96 5.66 -3.75 9.87
N GLN A 97 5.88 -5.05 10.09
CA GLN A 97 4.79 -5.97 10.37
C GLN A 97 4.92 -6.52 11.80
N PRO A 98 3.77 -6.64 12.52
CA PRO A 98 3.81 -6.90 13.96
C PRO A 98 3.89 -8.37 14.36
N PHE A 99 3.87 -9.31 13.41
CA PHE A 99 3.69 -10.74 13.69
C PHE A 99 4.99 -11.55 13.74
N LEU A 100 6.12 -10.95 13.42
CA LEU A 100 7.43 -11.59 13.54
C LEU A 100 8.13 -11.08 14.78
N ASP A 101 8.54 -12.01 15.61
CA ASP A 101 9.29 -11.69 16.80
C ASP A 101 10.77 -11.52 16.49
#